data_06f6264839340c3d879ec18d9f787943
#
_entry.id   06f6264839340c3d879ec18d9f787943
#
_cell.length_a   1.000
_cell.length_b   1.000
_cell.length_c   1.000
_cell.angle_alpha   90.00
_cell.angle_beta   90.00
_cell.angle_gamma   90.00
#
_symmetry.space_group_name_H-M   'P 1'
#
loop_
_entity.id
_entity.type
_entity.pdbx_description
1 polymer ?
#
loop_
_entity_poly.entity_id
_entity_poly.type
_entity_poly.pdbx_seq_one_letter_code
_entity_poly.pdbx_strand_id
1 'polypeptide(L)'
;RKESSAASDVYKRQNMRRRKKIYQEETGLDLTPMLDIVFIMLIFFIVTTSFVKESGIEVNRPNAETAERNEKGNILVAISENNEIYIDRRKVELRAIRPNIIRLRAENPEGAVIIQADKASQTGLLVEAMDQIRLAGVLEISIAAEND
;
A
#
# COMPACT_ATOMS: atom_id res chain seq x y z
N ARG A 1 42.11 -33.03 72.32
CA ARG A 1 41.69 -33.72 71.04
C ARG A 1 40.22 -33.50 70.66
N LYS A 2 39.70 -32.25 70.84
CA LYS A 2 38.32 -31.93 70.42
C LYS A 2 38.18 -30.68 69.53
N GLU A 3 39.30 -30.19 69.03
CA GLU A 3 39.27 -28.92 68.19
C GLU A 3 39.26 -29.18 66.70
N SER A 4 39.39 -30.42 66.25
CA SER A 4 39.41 -30.72 64.79
C SER A 4 38.05 -30.88 64.14
N SER A 5 36.97 -30.99 64.92
CA SER A 5 35.62 -31.23 64.38
C SER A 5 34.88 -29.92 63.97
N ALA A 6 35.11 -28.85 64.74
CA ALA A 6 34.42 -27.58 64.48
C ALA A 6 34.92 -26.88 63.23
N ALA A 7 36.21 -27.00 62.91
CA ALA A 7 36.76 -26.40 61.69
C ALA A 7 36.23 -27.08 60.41
N SER A 8 36.04 -28.36 60.41
CA SER A 8 35.51 -29.16 59.32
C SER A 8 34.02 -28.75 59.00
N ASP A 9 33.25 -28.51 60.04
CA ASP A 9 31.82 -28.13 59.85
C ASP A 9 31.63 -26.70 59.34
N VAL A 10 32.53 -25.81 59.69
CA VAL A 10 32.52 -24.44 59.17
C VAL A 10 32.83 -24.43 57.65
N TYR A 11 33.84 -25.17 57.23
CA TYR A 11 34.19 -25.30 55.81
C TYR A 11 33.10 -26.00 54.98
N LYS A 12 32.41 -26.99 55.56
CA LYS A 12 31.27 -27.65 54.89
C LYS A 12 30.08 -26.71 54.71
N ARG A 13 29.77 -25.86 55.68
CA ARG A 13 28.67 -24.92 55.62
C ARG A 13 28.92 -23.78 54.65
N GLN A 14 30.18 -23.33 54.52
CA GLN A 14 30.56 -22.31 53.54
C GLN A 14 30.47 -22.83 52.09
N ASN A 15 30.85 -24.04 51.83
CA ASN A 15 30.76 -24.65 50.51
C ASN A 15 29.32 -24.95 50.09
N MET A 16 28.41 -25.24 51.03
CA MET A 16 26.98 -25.38 50.70
C MET A 16 26.30 -24.07 50.38
N ARG A 17 26.73 -22.96 51.02
CA ARG A 17 26.19 -21.61 50.68
C ARG A 17 26.65 -21.10 49.31
N ARG A 18 27.85 -21.48 48.87
CA ARG A 18 28.35 -21.11 47.53
C ARG A 18 27.65 -21.87 46.41
N ARG A 19 27.20 -23.11 46.64
CA ARG A 19 26.48 -23.89 45.63
C ARG A 19 25.03 -23.47 45.41
N LYS A 20 24.42 -22.71 46.33
CA LYS A 20 23.02 -22.27 46.23
C LYS A 20 22.84 -20.94 45.48
N LYS A 21 23.93 -20.30 45.04
CA LYS A 21 23.89 -19.00 44.38
C LYS A 21 24.09 -19.02 42.86
N ILE A 22 24.18 -20.25 42.28
CA ILE A 22 24.48 -20.42 40.84
C ILE A 22 23.27 -20.85 40.01
N TYR A 23 22.09 -21.06 40.61
CA TYR A 23 20.92 -21.50 39.88
C TYR A 23 19.69 -20.63 40.19
N GLN A 24 19.81 -19.37 39.90
CA GLN A 24 18.69 -18.48 39.58
C GLN A 24 19.15 -17.47 38.50
N GLU A 25 19.66 -17.98 37.41
CA GLU A 25 19.36 -17.33 36.15
C GLU A 25 17.92 -17.75 35.86
N GLU A 26 16.98 -16.89 36.23
CA GLU A 26 15.69 -16.86 35.58
C GLU A 26 16.00 -16.68 34.09
N THR A 27 15.97 -17.78 33.36
CA THR A 27 15.88 -17.76 31.92
C THR A 27 14.50 -17.20 31.59
N GLY A 28 14.29 -15.92 31.94
CA GLY A 28 13.22 -15.13 31.36
C GLY A 28 13.47 -15.17 29.87
N LEU A 29 12.59 -15.78 29.11
CA LEU A 29 12.59 -15.71 27.66
C LEU A 29 12.62 -14.22 27.30
N ASP A 30 13.77 -13.75 26.83
CA ASP A 30 13.87 -12.39 26.31
C ASP A 30 13.17 -12.35 24.95
N LEU A 31 11.94 -11.82 24.94
CA LEU A 31 11.13 -11.68 23.75
C LEU A 31 11.49 -10.42 22.92
N THR A 32 12.42 -9.61 23.41
CA THR A 32 12.82 -8.36 22.76
C THR A 32 13.26 -8.58 21.31
N PRO A 33 14.11 -9.55 20.97
CA PRO A 33 14.51 -9.79 19.59
C PRO A 33 13.36 -10.23 18.69
N MET A 34 12.38 -10.96 19.24
CA MET A 34 11.20 -11.38 18.49
C MET A 34 10.27 -10.20 18.19
N LEU A 35 10.09 -9.31 19.16
CA LEU A 35 9.31 -8.08 18.98
C LEU A 35 9.94 -7.18 17.92
N ASP A 36 11.26 -7.04 17.91
CA ASP A 36 11.98 -6.22 16.92
C ASP A 36 11.75 -6.73 15.50
N ILE A 37 11.87 -8.04 15.28
CA ILE A 37 11.60 -8.66 13.98
C ILE A 37 10.16 -8.41 13.55
N VAL A 38 9.18 -8.54 14.46
CA VAL A 38 7.76 -8.28 14.16
C VAL A 38 7.54 -6.82 13.79
N PHE A 39 8.16 -5.87 14.49
CA PHE A 39 8.06 -4.44 14.17
C PHE A 39 8.70 -4.12 12.83
N ILE A 40 9.87 -4.66 12.53
CA ILE A 40 10.53 -4.48 11.23
C ILE A 40 9.66 -5.03 10.10
N MET A 41 9.09 -6.21 10.28
CA MET A 41 8.16 -6.80 9.31
C MET A 41 6.90 -5.94 9.13
N LEU A 42 6.35 -5.41 10.21
CA LEU A 42 5.19 -4.53 10.15
C LEU A 42 5.49 -3.23 9.39
N ILE A 43 6.62 -2.59 9.69
CA ILE A 43 7.07 -1.38 8.99
C ILE A 43 7.32 -1.69 7.52
N PHE A 44 7.96 -2.82 7.22
CA PHE A 44 8.18 -3.27 5.85
C PHE A 44 6.86 -3.41 5.08
N PHE A 45 5.86 -4.07 5.66
CA PHE A 45 4.54 -4.19 5.03
C PHE A 45 3.85 -2.84 4.83
N ILE A 46 3.94 -1.92 5.80
CA ILE A 46 3.36 -0.58 5.67
C ILE A 46 4.05 0.21 4.54
N VAL A 47 5.38 0.16 4.48
CA VAL A 47 6.17 0.90 3.47
C VAL A 47 6.02 0.29 2.08
N THR A 48 5.89 -1.04 1.97
CA THR A 48 5.72 -1.74 0.70
C THR A 48 4.28 -1.73 0.19
N THR A 49 3.33 -1.13 0.94
CA THR A 49 1.97 -0.94 0.43
C THR A 49 2.03 -0.18 -0.88
N SER A 50 1.65 -0.83 -1.97
CA SER A 50 1.60 -0.22 -3.30
C SER A 50 0.64 0.96 -3.29
N PHE A 51 1.16 2.15 -3.57
CA PHE A 51 0.31 3.28 -3.87
C PHE A 51 -0.28 3.09 -5.26
N VAL A 52 -1.47 2.51 -5.31
CA VAL A 52 -2.24 2.47 -6.56
C VAL A 52 -2.66 3.90 -6.87
N LYS A 53 -2.33 4.35 -8.08
CA LYS A 53 -2.81 5.66 -8.56
C LYS A 53 -4.30 5.55 -8.85
N GLU A 54 -5.09 6.04 -7.94
CA GLU A 54 -6.54 6.05 -8.06
C GLU A 54 -7.03 7.36 -8.70
N SER A 55 -8.14 7.31 -9.40
CA SER A 55 -8.78 8.50 -10.00
C SER A 55 -9.43 9.43 -8.96
N GLY A 56 -9.39 9.09 -7.70
CA GLY A 56 -9.83 9.92 -6.57
C GLY A 56 -11.28 9.74 -6.15
N ILE A 57 -12.04 8.95 -6.86
CA ILE A 57 -13.39 8.52 -6.52
C ILE A 57 -13.53 7.02 -6.72
N GLU A 58 -14.43 6.43 -5.96
CA GLU A 58 -14.86 5.06 -6.15
C GLU A 58 -15.92 5.02 -7.26
N VAL A 59 -15.63 4.32 -8.35
CA VAL A 59 -16.55 4.14 -9.47
C VAL A 59 -16.89 2.67 -9.63
N ASN A 60 -18.16 2.36 -9.79
CA ASN A 60 -18.64 1.01 -10.04
C ASN A 60 -18.45 0.69 -11.54
N ARG A 61 -17.35 0.03 -11.87
CA ARG A 61 -16.93 -0.23 -13.26
C ARG A 61 -17.73 -1.35 -13.88
N PRO A 62 -18.10 -1.28 -15.16
CA PRO A 62 -18.67 -2.41 -15.88
C PRO A 62 -17.62 -3.51 -16.08
N ASN A 63 -18.05 -4.77 -16.03
CA ASN A 63 -17.18 -5.92 -16.27
C ASN A 63 -16.80 -5.98 -17.75
N ALA A 64 -15.51 -6.21 -18.03
CA ALA A 64 -15.01 -6.49 -19.37
C ALA A 64 -13.96 -7.61 -19.31
N GLU A 65 -14.05 -8.55 -20.23
CA GLU A 65 -13.20 -9.74 -20.28
C GLU A 65 -11.74 -9.47 -20.70
N THR A 66 -11.43 -8.26 -21.17
CA THR A 66 -10.13 -7.91 -21.77
C THR A 66 -9.38 -6.77 -21.09
N ALA A 67 -9.67 -6.48 -19.82
CA ALA A 67 -8.97 -5.41 -19.10
C ALA A 67 -7.56 -5.82 -18.66
N GLU A 68 -6.54 -5.39 -19.38
CA GLU A 68 -5.14 -5.47 -18.92
C GLU A 68 -4.81 -4.31 -17.98
N ARG A 69 -4.23 -4.65 -16.84
CA ARG A 69 -3.86 -3.71 -15.79
C ARG A 69 -2.45 -3.17 -16.01
N ASN A 70 -2.34 -1.97 -16.55
CA ASN A 70 -1.06 -1.28 -16.70
C ASN A 70 -1.02 -0.06 -15.77
N GLU A 71 -0.52 -0.25 -14.54
CA GLU A 71 -0.72 0.70 -13.43
C GLU A 71 0.33 1.82 -13.30
N LYS A 72 1.45 1.73 -14.02
CA LYS A 72 2.56 2.70 -13.81
C LYS A 72 2.61 3.75 -14.91
N GLY A 73 2.31 4.97 -14.52
CA GLY A 73 2.44 6.13 -15.39
C GLY A 73 1.21 6.50 -16.20
N ASN A 74 0.10 5.83 -16.04
CA ASN A 74 -1.12 6.10 -16.77
C ASN A 74 -1.85 7.36 -16.26
N ILE A 75 -2.50 8.05 -17.19
CA ILE A 75 -3.39 9.18 -16.90
C ILE A 75 -4.79 8.62 -16.70
N LEU A 76 -5.31 8.74 -15.48
CA LEU A 76 -6.63 8.23 -15.13
C LEU A 76 -7.67 9.34 -15.23
N VAL A 77 -8.72 9.09 -16.00
CA VAL A 77 -9.92 9.91 -16.10
C VAL A 77 -11.09 9.13 -15.55
N ALA A 78 -11.74 9.61 -14.51
CA ALA A 78 -12.90 8.94 -13.91
C ALA A 78 -14.18 9.72 -14.20
N ILE A 79 -15.27 9.00 -14.46
CA ILE A 79 -16.63 9.56 -14.61
C ILE A 79 -17.51 8.88 -13.56
N SER A 80 -18.05 9.69 -12.64
CA SER A 80 -18.92 9.20 -11.58
C SER A 80 -20.34 8.89 -12.05
N GLU A 81 -21.12 8.23 -11.19
CA GLU A 81 -22.57 8.03 -11.36
C GLU A 81 -23.35 9.33 -11.56
N ASN A 82 -22.87 10.44 -10.97
CA ASN A 82 -23.47 11.77 -11.08
C ASN A 82 -23.01 12.55 -12.32
N ASN A 83 -22.33 11.90 -13.26
CA ASN A 83 -21.75 12.51 -14.46
C ASN A 83 -20.71 13.59 -14.18
N GLU A 84 -19.97 13.45 -13.09
CA GLU A 84 -18.86 14.29 -12.77
C GLU A 84 -17.56 13.68 -13.27
N ILE A 85 -16.70 14.51 -13.86
CA ILE A 85 -15.41 14.06 -14.43
C ILE A 85 -14.29 14.41 -13.46
N TYR A 86 -13.39 13.46 -13.23
CA TYR A 86 -12.23 13.63 -12.38
C TYR A 86 -10.95 13.26 -13.13
N ILE A 87 -9.94 14.10 -13.03
CA ILE A 87 -8.59 13.82 -13.53
C ILE A 87 -7.62 14.09 -12.39
N ASP A 88 -6.78 13.11 -12.07
CA ASP A 88 -5.80 13.23 -10.98
C ASP A 88 -6.44 13.66 -9.64
N ARG A 89 -7.59 13.05 -9.30
CA ARG A 89 -8.40 13.32 -8.09
C ARG A 89 -9.02 14.72 -8.01
N ARG A 90 -9.02 15.47 -9.12
CA ARG A 90 -9.63 16.79 -9.17
C ARG A 90 -10.84 16.76 -10.09
N LYS A 91 -11.95 17.31 -9.62
CA LYS A 91 -13.12 17.50 -10.46
C LYS A 91 -12.80 18.50 -11.54
N VAL A 92 -13.11 18.17 -12.80
CA VAL A 92 -12.89 19.01 -13.96
C VAL A 92 -14.14 19.07 -14.82
N GLU A 93 -14.31 20.18 -15.52
CA GLU A 93 -15.36 20.30 -16.53
C GLU A 93 -14.93 19.63 -17.84
N LEU A 94 -15.90 19.24 -18.66
CA LEU A 94 -15.67 18.61 -19.96
C LEU A 94 -14.66 19.38 -20.83
N ARG A 95 -14.78 20.71 -20.89
CA ARG A 95 -13.88 21.60 -21.66
C ARG A 95 -12.44 21.63 -21.09
N ALA A 96 -12.27 21.31 -19.83
CA ALA A 96 -10.98 21.30 -19.17
C ALA A 96 -10.23 19.97 -19.32
N ILE A 97 -10.85 18.93 -19.87
CA ILE A 97 -10.20 17.64 -20.12
C ILE A 97 -8.99 17.85 -21.03
N ARG A 98 -9.18 18.44 -22.20
CA ARG A 98 -8.12 18.63 -23.19
C ARG A 98 -6.87 19.30 -22.63
N PRO A 99 -6.90 20.49 -22.01
CA PRO A 99 -5.70 21.13 -21.46
C PRO A 99 -5.05 20.34 -20.33
N ASN A 100 -5.84 19.65 -19.49
CA ASN A 100 -5.29 18.79 -18.43
C ASN A 100 -4.57 17.58 -19.01
N ILE A 101 -5.12 16.91 -20.01
CA ILE A 101 -4.47 15.79 -20.69
C ILE A 101 -3.18 16.22 -21.37
N ILE A 102 -3.17 17.37 -22.06
CA ILE A 102 -1.95 17.90 -22.68
C ILE A 102 -0.87 18.13 -21.63
N ARG A 103 -1.20 18.74 -20.50
CA ARG A 103 -0.26 18.96 -19.39
C ARG A 103 0.29 17.66 -18.82
N LEU A 104 -0.59 16.71 -18.49
CA LEU A 104 -0.19 15.44 -17.90
C LEU A 104 0.64 14.59 -18.86
N ARG A 105 0.39 14.65 -20.16
CA ARG A 105 1.22 14.00 -21.17
C ARG A 105 2.58 14.66 -21.34
N ALA A 106 2.68 15.96 -21.16
CA ALA A 106 3.97 16.64 -21.16
C ALA A 106 4.85 16.19 -19.97
N GLU A 107 4.22 15.90 -18.83
CA GLU A 107 4.90 15.34 -17.65
C GLU A 107 5.24 13.84 -17.81
N ASN A 108 4.41 13.10 -18.54
CA ASN A 108 4.57 11.65 -18.75
C ASN A 108 4.18 11.27 -20.20
N PRO A 109 5.09 11.39 -21.19
CA PRO A 109 4.81 11.14 -22.60
C PRO A 109 4.43 9.69 -22.92
N GLU A 110 4.92 8.73 -22.15
CA GLU A 110 4.69 7.29 -22.32
C GLU A 110 3.39 6.82 -21.64
N GLY A 111 2.74 7.68 -20.86
CA GLY A 111 1.53 7.34 -20.10
C GLY A 111 0.33 7.11 -21.03
N ALA A 112 -0.28 5.93 -20.92
CA ALA A 112 -1.57 5.66 -21.55
C ALA A 112 -2.70 6.42 -20.83
N VAL A 113 -3.75 6.77 -21.58
CA VAL A 113 -4.95 7.37 -20.98
C VAL A 113 -6.00 6.29 -20.76
N ILE A 114 -6.43 6.15 -19.53
CA ILE A 114 -7.43 5.17 -19.12
C ILE A 114 -8.66 5.91 -18.60
N ILE A 115 -9.82 5.60 -19.14
CA ILE A 115 -11.09 6.12 -18.65
C ILE A 115 -11.77 5.07 -17.78
N GLN A 116 -12.13 5.47 -16.57
CA GLN A 116 -12.92 4.67 -15.64
C GLN A 116 -14.31 5.31 -15.54
N ALA A 117 -15.30 4.70 -16.15
CA ALA A 117 -16.66 5.20 -16.12
C ALA A 117 -17.53 4.34 -15.22
N ASP A 118 -18.35 4.96 -14.37
CA ASP A 118 -19.35 4.27 -13.58
C ASP A 118 -20.42 3.66 -14.47
N LYS A 119 -21.01 2.53 -14.08
CA LYS A 119 -22.10 1.84 -14.82
C LYS A 119 -23.32 2.73 -15.02
N ALA A 120 -23.60 3.62 -14.06
CA ALA A 120 -24.72 4.56 -14.10
C ALA A 120 -24.38 5.86 -14.83
N SER A 121 -23.13 6.08 -15.23
CA SER A 121 -22.75 7.28 -15.97
C SER A 121 -23.36 7.32 -17.37
N GLN A 122 -23.59 8.53 -17.89
CA GLN A 122 -24.16 8.70 -19.21
C GLN A 122 -23.13 8.35 -20.30
N THR A 123 -23.49 7.43 -21.19
CA THR A 123 -22.65 7.04 -22.34
C THR A 123 -22.30 8.25 -23.22
N GLY A 124 -23.22 9.21 -23.37
CA GLY A 124 -22.97 10.45 -24.12
C GLY A 124 -21.79 11.24 -23.56
N LEU A 125 -21.73 11.41 -22.24
CA LEU A 125 -20.64 12.11 -21.57
C LEU A 125 -19.30 11.36 -21.74
N LEU A 126 -19.33 10.02 -21.67
CA LEU A 126 -18.15 9.18 -21.92
C LEU A 126 -17.60 9.43 -23.33
N VAL A 127 -18.46 9.43 -24.35
CA VAL A 127 -18.07 9.69 -25.75
C VAL A 127 -17.49 11.11 -25.91
N GLU A 128 -18.13 12.10 -25.33
CA GLU A 128 -17.63 13.49 -25.37
C GLU A 128 -16.28 13.63 -24.66
N ALA A 129 -16.09 12.96 -23.53
CA ALA A 129 -14.81 12.91 -22.83
C ALA A 129 -13.71 12.25 -23.70
N MET A 130 -14.02 11.13 -24.37
CA MET A 130 -13.11 10.49 -25.31
C MET A 130 -12.72 11.42 -26.46
N ASP A 131 -13.66 12.18 -27.00
CA ASP A 131 -13.38 13.15 -28.06
C ASP A 131 -12.43 14.26 -27.59
N GLN A 132 -12.64 14.80 -26.39
CA GLN A 132 -11.71 15.78 -25.80
C GLN A 132 -10.30 15.22 -25.60
N ILE A 133 -10.18 13.96 -25.21
CA ILE A 133 -8.90 13.28 -25.05
C ILE A 133 -8.22 13.07 -26.40
N ARG A 134 -8.96 12.66 -27.43
CA ARG A 134 -8.45 12.54 -28.81
C ARG A 134 -7.97 13.88 -29.37
N LEU A 135 -8.72 14.97 -29.13
CA LEU A 135 -8.32 16.32 -29.48
C LEU A 135 -7.05 16.79 -28.75
N ALA A 136 -6.69 16.19 -27.63
CA ALA A 136 -5.42 16.38 -26.94
C ALA A 136 -4.25 15.61 -27.58
N GLY A 137 -4.49 14.85 -28.67
CA GLY A 137 -3.48 14.10 -29.41
C GLY A 137 -3.28 12.68 -28.89
N VAL A 138 -4.21 12.14 -28.12
CA VAL A 138 -4.18 10.74 -27.63
C VAL A 138 -4.89 9.85 -28.64
N LEU A 139 -4.17 8.92 -29.27
CA LEU A 139 -4.74 7.97 -30.23
C LEU A 139 -5.27 6.72 -29.55
N GLU A 140 -4.60 6.28 -28.49
CA GLU A 140 -4.96 5.09 -27.72
C GLU A 140 -5.60 5.46 -26.39
N ILE A 141 -6.87 5.13 -26.25
CA ILE A 141 -7.67 5.35 -25.06
C ILE A 141 -8.19 3.99 -24.62
N SER A 142 -7.89 3.61 -23.40
CA SER A 142 -8.42 2.38 -22.78
C SER A 142 -9.59 2.70 -21.87
N ILE A 143 -10.61 1.87 -21.88
CA ILE A 143 -11.71 1.93 -20.91
C ILE A 143 -11.42 0.84 -19.87
N ALA A 144 -11.27 1.24 -18.62
CA ALA A 144 -11.10 0.29 -17.53
C ALA A 144 -12.45 -0.31 -17.16
N ALA A 145 -12.49 -1.63 -17.10
CA ALA A 145 -13.61 -2.40 -16.61
C ALA A 145 -13.14 -3.27 -15.45
N GLU A 146 -14.06 -3.64 -14.57
CA GLU A 146 -13.79 -4.57 -13.47
C GLU A 146 -13.82 -6.01 -14.00
N ASN A 147 -12.78 -6.78 -13.69
CA ASN A 147 -12.82 -8.23 -13.89
C ASN A 147 -13.43 -8.85 -12.63
N ASP A 148 -14.48 -9.63 -12.80
CA ASP A 148 -15.05 -10.47 -11.72
C ASP A 148 -14.08 -11.59 -11.31
#